data_05a4a640df75e2c2b6a05349f98561b4
#
_entry.id   05a4a640df75e2c2b6a05349f98561b4
#
_cell.length_a   1.000
_cell.length_b   1.000
_cell.length_c   1.000
_cell.angle_alpha   90.00
_cell.angle_beta   90.00
_cell.angle_gamma   90.00
#
_symmetry.space_group_name_H-M   'P 1'
#
loop_
_entity.id
_entity.type
_entity.pdbx_description
1 polymer ?
#
loop_
_entity_poly.entity_id
_entity_poly.type
_entity_poly.pdbx_seq_one_letter_code
_entity_poly.pdbx_strand_id
1 'polypeptide(L)'
;MFEQNQIVQYPATLLGAKKFKGDIDGNKIDSCTVLVATPMPSATGNAVGFTAANMRFGESDNFKKLENLKFPISAMVTVEMTSTGKGMVPILKDFM
;
A
#
# COMPACT_ATOMS: atom_id res chain seq x y z
N MET A 1 -5.11 27.69 -6.01
CA MET A 1 -5.93 26.49 -5.92
C MET A 1 -5.14 25.40 -5.23
N PHE A 2 -5.81 24.66 -4.37
CA PHE A 2 -5.15 23.56 -3.66
C PHE A 2 -5.34 22.27 -4.42
N GLU A 3 -4.26 21.51 -4.56
CA GLU A 3 -4.37 20.14 -4.99
C GLU A 3 -4.71 19.29 -3.79
N GLN A 4 -5.75 18.49 -3.93
CA GLN A 4 -6.20 17.67 -2.83
C GLN A 4 -5.37 16.42 -2.64
N ASN A 5 -4.87 15.87 -3.75
CA ASN A 5 -4.13 14.62 -3.71
C ASN A 5 -2.94 14.68 -4.64
N GLN A 6 -1.85 14.09 -4.20
CA GLN A 6 -0.66 13.92 -5.05
C GLN A 6 -0.62 12.49 -5.53
N ILE A 7 -0.41 12.32 -6.82
CA ILE A 7 -0.26 11.00 -7.43
C ILE A 7 1.16 10.86 -7.91
N VAL A 8 1.82 9.79 -7.46
CA VAL A 8 3.20 9.51 -7.84
C VAL A 8 3.29 8.09 -8.37
N GLN A 9 4.24 7.88 -9.27
CA GLN A 9 4.54 6.55 -9.81
C GLN A 9 6.00 6.26 -9.56
N TYR A 10 6.29 5.04 -9.09
CA TYR A 10 7.67 4.64 -8.87
C TYR A 10 7.75 3.11 -8.90
N PRO A 11 8.94 2.58 -9.19
CA PRO A 11 9.14 1.14 -9.11
C PRO A 11 9.19 0.69 -7.67
N ALA A 12 8.52 -0.41 -7.38
CA ALA A 12 8.48 -0.94 -6.03
C ALA A 12 8.47 -2.47 -6.07
N THR A 13 8.86 -3.08 -4.97
CA THR A 13 8.75 -4.52 -4.81
C THR A 13 7.56 -4.83 -3.93
N LEU A 14 6.62 -5.58 -4.48
CA LEU A 14 5.44 -6.02 -3.76
C LEU A 14 5.77 -7.33 -3.06
N LEU A 15 5.62 -7.36 -1.75
CA LEU A 15 5.98 -8.50 -0.93
C LEU A 15 4.83 -9.47 -0.73
N GLY A 16 3.61 -8.98 -0.78
CA GLY A 16 2.44 -9.79 -0.59
C GLY A 16 1.20 -8.95 -0.54
N ALA A 17 0.06 -9.61 -0.39
CA ALA A 17 -1.23 -8.95 -0.32
C ALA A 17 -2.14 -9.71 0.62
N LYS A 18 -3.09 -9.00 1.20
CA LYS A 18 -4.11 -9.61 2.05
C LYS A 18 -5.41 -8.86 1.88
N LYS A 19 -6.51 -9.55 2.13
CA LYS A 19 -7.81 -8.92 2.10
C LYS A 19 -8.56 -9.18 3.40
N PHE A 20 -9.47 -8.29 3.72
CA PHE A 20 -10.36 -8.46 4.85
C PHE A 20 -11.74 -7.99 4.45
N LYS A 21 -12.75 -8.80 4.76
CA LYS A 21 -14.14 -8.45 4.56
C LYS A 21 -14.93 -9.01 5.73
N GLY A 22 -15.53 -8.14 6.52
CA GLY A 22 -16.28 -8.58 7.69
C GLY A 22 -16.79 -7.41 8.48
N ASP A 23 -17.35 -7.73 9.66
CA ASP A 23 -17.89 -6.73 10.58
C ASP A 23 -17.03 -6.67 11.83
N ILE A 24 -16.69 -5.46 12.24
CA ILE A 24 -16.01 -5.22 13.51
C ILE A 24 -16.82 -4.16 14.25
N ASP A 25 -17.38 -4.54 15.39
CA ASP A 25 -18.18 -3.65 16.24
C ASP A 25 -19.31 -2.96 15.48
N GLY A 26 -19.98 -3.72 14.59
CA GLY A 26 -21.09 -3.18 13.80
C GLY A 26 -20.68 -2.41 12.57
N ASN A 27 -19.40 -2.24 12.34
CA ASN A 27 -18.88 -1.57 11.15
C ASN A 27 -18.43 -2.59 10.12
N LYS A 28 -18.95 -2.47 8.91
CA LYS A 28 -18.55 -3.34 7.81
C LYS A 28 -17.23 -2.84 7.24
N ILE A 29 -16.26 -3.73 7.15
CA ILE A 29 -14.95 -3.45 6.61
C ILE A 29 -14.73 -4.30 5.37
N ASP A 30 -14.31 -3.67 4.29
CA ASP A 30 -14.01 -4.36 3.04
C ASP A 30 -12.76 -3.71 2.47
N SER A 31 -11.64 -4.41 2.58
CA SER A 31 -10.36 -3.81 2.20
C SER A 31 -9.40 -4.82 1.61
N CYS A 32 -8.52 -4.32 0.76
CA CYS A 32 -7.37 -5.04 0.25
C CYS A 32 -6.13 -4.25 0.64
N THR A 33 -5.11 -4.94 1.13
CA THR A 33 -3.86 -4.33 1.56
C THR A 33 -2.71 -4.99 0.84
N VAL A 34 -1.83 -4.18 0.31
CA VAL A 34 -0.60 -4.65 -0.34
C VAL A 34 0.58 -4.29 0.54
N LEU A 35 1.48 -5.25 0.72
CA LEU A 35 2.70 -5.05 1.48
C LEU A 35 3.82 -4.73 0.50
N VAL A 36 4.43 -3.56 0.67
CA VAL A 36 5.43 -3.01 -0.24
C VAL A 36 6.75 -2.87 0.51
N ALA A 37 7.83 -3.31 -0.12
CA ALA A 37 9.16 -3.16 0.48
C ALA A 37 9.55 -1.68 0.51
N THR A 38 9.91 -1.20 1.69
CA THR A 38 10.29 0.19 1.91
C THR A 38 11.64 0.23 2.63
N PRO A 39 12.60 1.01 2.12
CA PRO A 39 13.89 1.10 2.82
C PRO A 39 13.71 1.68 4.22
N MET A 40 14.42 1.09 5.18
CA MET A 40 14.44 1.63 6.53
C MET A 40 15.41 2.80 6.61
N PRO A 41 15.11 3.81 7.42
CA PRO A 41 16.03 4.93 7.57
C PRO A 41 17.35 4.46 8.19
N SER A 42 18.45 4.76 7.52
CA SER A 42 19.77 4.34 7.98
C SER A 42 20.65 5.52 8.39
N ALA A 43 20.11 6.73 8.37
CA ALA A 43 20.88 7.93 8.67
C ALA A 43 21.46 7.94 10.09
N THR A 44 20.79 7.26 11.02
CA THR A 44 21.27 7.17 12.40
C THR A 44 22.24 6.01 12.65
N GLY A 45 22.42 5.14 11.65
CA GLY A 45 23.23 3.95 11.82
C GLY A 45 22.58 2.84 12.60
N ASN A 46 21.29 2.98 12.93
CA ASN A 46 20.59 2.01 13.76
C ASN A 46 19.71 1.03 12.99
N ALA A 47 19.58 1.22 11.67
CA ALA A 47 18.75 0.35 10.85
C ALA A 47 19.33 0.20 9.47
N VAL A 48 19.24 -0.99 8.90
CA VAL A 48 19.61 -1.26 7.52
C VAL A 48 18.57 -2.20 6.91
N GLY A 49 18.45 -2.14 5.57
CA GLY A 49 17.58 -3.04 4.85
C GLY A 49 16.20 -2.46 4.60
N PHE A 50 15.21 -3.33 4.55
CA PHE A 50 13.86 -2.98 4.16
C PHE A 50 12.84 -3.45 5.19
N THR A 51 11.74 -2.74 5.26
CA THR A 51 10.59 -3.16 6.02
C THR A 51 9.39 -3.22 5.08
N ALA A 52 8.32 -3.87 5.52
CA ALA A 52 7.08 -3.92 4.75
C ALA A 52 6.19 -2.76 5.17
N ALA A 53 5.76 -1.97 4.19
CA ALA A 53 4.79 -0.91 4.43
C ALA A 53 3.43 -1.38 3.91
N ASN A 54 2.39 -1.15 4.68
CA ASN A 54 1.03 -1.50 4.28
C ASN A 54 0.45 -0.37 3.45
N MET A 55 -0.07 -0.71 2.27
CA MET A 55 -0.77 0.26 1.43
C MET A 55 -2.14 -0.29 1.11
N ARG A 56 -3.16 0.51 1.32
CA ARG A 56 -4.51 0.09 0.98
C ARG A 56 -4.68 0.10 -0.53
N PHE A 57 -5.29 -0.96 -1.05
CA PHE A 57 -5.59 -1.10 -2.48
C PHE A 57 -7.08 -1.35 -2.66
N GLY A 58 -7.88 -0.32 -2.30
CA GLY A 58 -9.32 -0.39 -2.44
C GLY A 58 -9.99 -1.45 -1.60
N GLU A 59 -11.00 -2.07 -2.14
CA GLU A 59 -11.79 -3.06 -1.46
C GLU A 59 -11.26 -4.47 -1.74
N SER A 60 -11.84 -5.45 -1.03
CA SER A 60 -11.36 -6.83 -1.14
C SER A 60 -11.44 -7.40 -2.55
N ASP A 61 -12.31 -6.86 -3.40
CA ASP A 61 -12.40 -7.32 -4.79
C ASP A 61 -11.10 -7.12 -5.56
N ASN A 62 -10.30 -6.13 -5.17
CA ASN A 62 -9.02 -5.89 -5.83
C ASN A 62 -8.00 -6.99 -5.56
N PHE A 63 -8.24 -7.82 -4.55
CA PHE A 63 -7.37 -8.94 -4.27
C PHE A 63 -7.30 -9.92 -5.45
N LYS A 64 -8.33 -9.96 -6.27
CA LYS A 64 -8.34 -10.83 -7.45
C LYS A 64 -7.24 -10.48 -8.43
N LYS A 65 -6.81 -9.23 -8.46
CA LYS A 65 -5.72 -8.80 -9.33
C LYS A 65 -4.36 -9.27 -8.83
N LEU A 66 -4.30 -9.71 -7.58
CA LEU A 66 -3.04 -10.02 -6.91
C LEU A 66 -2.87 -11.50 -6.59
N GLU A 67 -3.98 -12.22 -6.46
CA GLU A 67 -3.93 -13.57 -5.88
C GLU A 67 -3.16 -14.58 -6.73
N ASN A 68 -3.06 -14.32 -8.04
CA ASN A 68 -2.34 -15.22 -8.94
C ASN A 68 -0.91 -14.78 -9.23
N LEU A 69 -0.45 -13.72 -8.59
CA LEU A 69 0.91 -13.25 -8.77
C LEU A 69 1.86 -14.02 -7.87
N LYS A 70 3.09 -14.16 -8.33
CA LYS A 70 4.13 -14.84 -7.55
C LYS A 70 4.97 -13.79 -6.85
N PHE A 71 4.77 -13.66 -5.55
CA PHE A 71 5.50 -12.68 -4.76
C PHE A 71 6.84 -13.26 -4.31
N PRO A 72 7.85 -12.41 -4.08
CA PRO A 72 7.85 -10.96 -4.32
C PRO A 72 7.94 -10.62 -5.80
N ILE A 73 7.37 -9.50 -6.18
CA ILE A 73 7.35 -9.09 -7.59
C ILE A 73 7.65 -7.60 -7.68
N SER A 74 8.45 -7.24 -8.69
CA SER A 74 8.73 -5.83 -8.98
C SER A 74 7.66 -5.27 -9.89
N ALA A 75 7.16 -4.10 -9.55
CA ALA A 75 6.09 -3.47 -10.31
C ALA A 75 6.22 -1.96 -10.27
N MET A 76 5.67 -1.31 -11.27
CA MET A 76 5.51 0.14 -11.24
C MET A 76 4.20 0.43 -10.55
N VAL A 77 4.26 1.11 -9.42
CA VAL A 77 3.06 1.40 -8.63
C VAL A 77 2.64 2.83 -8.80
N THR A 78 1.33 3.04 -8.85
CA THR A 78 0.72 4.37 -8.84
C THR A 78 0.11 4.58 -7.47
N VAL A 79 0.59 5.58 -6.75
CA VAL A 79 0.22 5.81 -5.36
C VAL A 79 -0.35 7.21 -5.22
N GLU A 80 -1.47 7.31 -4.52
CA GLU A 80 -2.08 8.59 -4.19
C GLU A 80 -1.80 8.89 -2.72
N MET A 81 -1.21 10.05 -2.47
CA MET A 81 -0.98 10.49 -1.10
C MET A 81 -2.21 11.22 -0.61
N THR A 82 -2.84 10.69 0.41
CA THR A 82 -4.09 11.21 0.96
C THR A 82 -3.84 11.77 2.35
N SER A 83 -4.37 12.97 2.58
CA SER A 83 -4.25 13.61 3.88
C SER A 83 -5.33 13.06 4.82
N THR A 84 -4.91 12.69 6.02
CA THR A 84 -5.82 12.26 7.08
C THR A 84 -5.58 13.12 8.31
N GLY A 85 -6.40 12.94 9.32
CA GLY A 85 -6.20 13.65 10.58
C GLY A 85 -4.89 13.31 11.29
N LYS A 86 -4.23 12.24 10.87
CA LYS A 86 -2.95 11.80 11.45
C LYS A 86 -1.76 12.03 10.52
N GLY A 87 -1.97 12.70 9.40
CA GLY A 87 -0.92 12.97 8.43
C GLY A 87 -1.22 12.39 7.07
N MET A 88 -0.19 12.27 6.25
CA MET A 88 -0.32 11.74 4.90
C MET A 88 -0.17 10.23 4.91
N VAL A 89 -1.07 9.54 4.20
CA VAL A 89 -0.97 8.10 4.03
C VAL A 89 -1.00 7.74 2.55
N PRO A 90 -0.20 6.76 2.11
CA PRO A 90 -0.21 6.33 0.72
C PRO A 90 -1.34 5.33 0.48
N ILE A 91 -2.01 5.48 -0.65
CA ILE A 91 -3.02 4.55 -1.11
C ILE A 91 -2.59 4.06 -2.48
N LEU A 92 -2.48 2.76 -2.64
CA LEU A 92 -2.14 2.18 -3.94
C LEU A 92 -3.36 2.25 -4.84
N LYS A 93 -3.18 2.87 -6.00
CA LYS A 93 -4.28 3.02 -6.97
C LYS A 93 -4.17 2.01 -8.10
N ASP A 94 -2.95 1.65 -8.51
CA ASP A 94 -2.75 0.73 -9.61
C ASP A 94 -1.31 0.25 -9.61
N PHE A 95 -1.04 -0.80 -10.38
CA PHE A 95 0.31 -1.30 -10.58
C PHE A 95 0.41 -1.97 -11.94
N MET A 96 1.62 -2.01 -12.47
CA MET A 96 1.88 -2.67 -13.74
C MET A 96 3.11 -3.54 -13.69
#